data_000e9f613933b7d90f8a67f343d45dbb
#
_entry.id   000e9f613933b7d90f8a67f343d45dbb
#
_cell.length_a   1.000
_cell.length_b   1.000
_cell.length_c   1.000
_cell.angle_alpha   90.00
_cell.angle_beta   90.00
_cell.angle_gamma   90.00
#
_symmetry.space_group_name_H-M   'P 1'
#
loop_
_entity.id
_entity.type
_entity.pdbx_description
1 polymer ?
#
loop_
_entity_poly.entity_id
_entity_poly.type
_entity_poly.pdbx_seq_one_letter_code
_entity_poly.pdbx_strand_id
1 'polypeptide(L)'
;MKKIISTLLASCCLTSLIAQEVVVKGPDEKLQLVVSASPAEKPSYSITYNGKTMLEKSPLGMNTNIGDFAKGMKLTGHAVTPIDTVYHQDRIKTSKVHYQANELICNFENPKGQKIDVVFRVSNHDVAFR
;
A
#
# COMPACT_ATOMS: atom_id res chain seq x y z
N MET A 1 -13.81 59.55 12.76
CA MET A 1 -14.44 58.45 12.05
C MET A 1 -13.44 57.35 11.90
N LYS A 2 -13.60 56.28 12.61
CA LYS A 2 -12.74 55.10 12.48
C LYS A 2 -13.34 54.19 11.43
N LYS A 3 -12.67 54.03 10.29
CA LYS A 3 -13.04 53.03 9.30
C LYS A 3 -12.54 51.69 9.78
N ILE A 4 -13.44 50.82 10.16
CA ILE A 4 -13.13 49.44 10.45
C ILE A 4 -13.03 48.71 9.11
N ILE A 5 -11.81 48.47 8.66
CA ILE A 5 -11.56 47.59 7.52
C ILE A 5 -11.64 46.16 8.05
N SER A 6 -12.80 45.55 7.87
CA SER A 6 -12.99 44.14 8.12
C SER A 6 -12.29 43.35 7.00
N THR A 7 -11.05 42.99 7.26
CA THR A 7 -10.33 42.08 6.36
C THR A 7 -10.91 40.71 6.56
N LEU A 8 -11.83 40.33 5.69
CA LEU A 8 -12.37 38.99 5.59
C LEU A 8 -11.25 38.07 5.08
N LEU A 9 -10.55 37.47 6.00
CA LEU A 9 -9.55 36.42 5.68
C LEU A 9 -10.32 35.22 5.17
N ALA A 10 -10.49 35.13 3.87
CA ALA A 10 -10.96 33.92 3.21
C ALA A 10 -9.90 32.85 3.42
N SER A 11 -10.08 32.03 4.45
CA SER A 11 -9.33 30.79 4.65
C SER A 11 -9.71 29.84 3.53
N CYS A 12 -8.96 29.91 2.45
CA CYS A 12 -9.01 28.93 1.38
C CYS A 12 -8.46 27.63 1.93
N CYS A 13 -9.34 26.77 2.44
CA CYS A 13 -8.99 25.38 2.72
C CYS A 13 -8.63 24.72 1.41
N LEU A 14 -7.37 24.84 1.02
CA LEU A 14 -6.75 23.95 0.05
C LEU A 14 -6.79 22.56 0.67
N THR A 15 -7.84 21.80 0.35
CA THR A 15 -7.83 20.36 0.52
C THR A 15 -6.79 19.83 -0.45
N SER A 16 -5.54 19.79 0.01
CA SER A 16 -4.49 19.11 -0.71
C SER A 16 -4.92 17.64 -0.80
N LEU A 17 -5.17 17.20 -2.02
CA LEU A 17 -5.30 15.78 -2.38
C LEU A 17 -3.94 15.13 -2.11
N ILE A 18 -3.69 14.77 -0.84
CA ILE A 18 -2.44 14.15 -0.43
C ILE A 18 -2.48 12.71 -0.90
N ALA A 19 -1.56 12.34 -1.78
CA ALA A 19 -1.28 10.95 -2.09
C ALA A 19 -0.83 10.27 -0.79
N GLN A 20 -1.46 9.14 -0.45
CA GLN A 20 -1.09 8.34 0.71
C GLN A 20 -0.08 7.29 0.28
N GLU A 21 1.01 7.20 1.02
CA GLU A 21 2.04 6.18 0.81
C GLU A 21 2.20 5.33 2.06
N VAL A 22 2.29 4.03 1.85
CA VAL A 22 2.56 3.04 2.89
C VAL A 22 3.81 2.28 2.50
N VAL A 23 4.76 2.21 3.42
CA VAL A 23 6.04 1.52 3.24
C VAL A 23 6.10 0.32 4.15
N VAL A 24 6.45 -0.84 3.60
CA VAL A 24 6.75 -2.05 4.36
C VAL A 24 8.09 -2.63 3.91
N LYS A 25 8.88 -3.07 4.86
CA LYS A 25 10.20 -3.68 4.61
C LYS A 25 10.18 -5.16 4.99
N GLY A 26 11.03 -5.93 4.33
CA GLY A 26 11.32 -7.30 4.75
C GLY A 26 12.02 -7.34 6.11
N PRO A 27 12.14 -8.53 6.73
CA PRO A 27 12.75 -8.67 8.06
C PRO A 27 14.19 -8.17 8.16
N ASP A 28 15.00 -8.28 7.10
CA ASP A 28 16.37 -7.74 7.04
C ASP A 28 16.46 -6.29 6.53
N GLU A 29 15.29 -5.65 6.30
CA GLU A 29 15.15 -4.25 5.85
C GLU A 29 15.74 -3.93 4.46
N LYS A 30 16.22 -4.90 3.72
CA LYS A 30 16.80 -4.69 2.39
C LYS A 30 15.74 -4.56 1.30
N LEU A 31 14.73 -5.41 1.35
CA LEU A 31 13.61 -5.40 0.41
C LEU A 31 12.52 -4.48 0.95
N GLN A 32 12.12 -3.50 0.14
CA GLN A 32 11.13 -2.50 0.52
C GLN A 32 10.04 -2.43 -0.53
N LEU A 33 8.80 -2.49 -0.07
CA LEU A 33 7.60 -2.25 -0.85
C LEU A 33 7.00 -0.90 -0.48
N VAL A 34 6.67 -0.09 -1.47
CA VAL A 34 5.92 1.16 -1.31
C VAL A 34 4.59 1.04 -2.05
N VAL A 35 3.51 1.22 -1.34
CA VAL A 35 2.15 1.26 -1.90
C VAL A 35 1.68 2.71 -1.88
N SER A 36 1.28 3.22 -3.03
CA SER A 36 0.80 4.59 -3.20
C SER A 36 -0.67 4.59 -3.62
N ALA A 37 -1.47 5.42 -2.99
CA ALA A 37 -2.86 5.64 -3.36
C ALA A 37 -3.14 7.14 -3.48
N SER A 38 -3.62 7.54 -4.63
CA SER A 38 -4.08 8.91 -4.90
C SER A 38 -5.48 8.85 -5.51
N PRO A 39 -6.41 9.73 -5.09
CA PRO A 39 -7.75 9.78 -5.68
C PRO A 39 -7.77 10.07 -7.19
N ALA A 40 -6.73 10.74 -7.69
CA ALA A 40 -6.60 11.11 -9.10
C ALA A 40 -6.01 10.00 -9.98
N GLU A 41 -5.35 9.02 -9.38
CA GLU A 41 -4.62 7.98 -10.09
C GLU A 41 -5.05 6.58 -9.62
N LYS A 42 -4.65 5.58 -10.38
CA LYS A 42 -4.78 4.18 -9.93
C LYS A 42 -3.83 3.95 -8.76
N PRO A 43 -4.22 3.17 -7.75
CA PRO A 43 -3.29 2.73 -6.74
C PRO A 43 -2.13 1.98 -7.40
N SER A 44 -0.94 2.13 -6.86
CA SER A 44 0.28 1.56 -7.43
C SER A 44 1.23 1.08 -6.36
N TYR A 45 2.17 0.24 -6.74
CA TYR A 45 3.23 -0.23 -5.86
C TYR A 45 4.57 -0.23 -6.58
N SER A 46 5.64 -0.12 -5.81
CA SER A 46 7.01 -0.21 -6.28
C SER A 46 7.86 -1.01 -5.30
N ILE A 47 8.95 -1.59 -5.80
CA ILE A 47 9.83 -2.45 -5.01
C ILE A 47 11.27 -1.98 -5.19
N THR A 48 11.97 -1.81 -4.06
CA THR A 48 13.41 -1.51 -4.02
C THR A 48 14.14 -2.57 -3.21
N TYR A 49 15.39 -2.82 -3.56
CA TYR A 49 16.30 -3.69 -2.83
C TYR A 49 17.62 -2.97 -2.61
N ASN A 50 18.05 -2.83 -1.34
CA ASN A 50 19.21 -2.04 -0.96
C ASN A 50 19.24 -0.62 -1.58
N GLY A 51 18.07 0.05 -1.64
CA GLY A 51 17.92 1.36 -2.24
C GLY A 51 17.90 1.40 -3.77
N LYS A 52 18.06 0.25 -4.45
CA LYS A 52 17.98 0.14 -5.90
C LYS A 52 16.57 -0.27 -6.32
N THR A 53 15.99 0.45 -7.26
CA THR A 53 14.68 0.12 -7.81
C THR A 53 14.74 -1.19 -8.58
N MET A 54 13.96 -2.17 -8.15
CA MET A 54 13.82 -3.49 -8.79
C MET A 54 12.56 -3.56 -9.63
N LEU A 55 11.48 -2.94 -9.16
CA LEU A 55 10.23 -2.78 -9.88
C LEU A 55 9.79 -1.33 -9.76
N GLU A 56 9.65 -0.67 -10.89
CA GLU A 56 9.09 0.67 -10.95
C GLU A 56 7.61 0.68 -10.61
N LYS A 57 7.07 1.89 -10.42
CA LYS A 57 5.67 2.09 -10.07
C LYS A 57 4.73 1.33 -11.01
N SER A 58 4.08 0.32 -10.47
CA SER A 58 3.18 -0.58 -11.20
C SER A 58 1.75 -0.40 -10.69
N PRO A 59 0.76 -0.29 -11.58
CA PRO A 59 -0.61 -0.07 -11.15
C PRO A 59 -1.18 -1.32 -10.47
N LEU A 60 -1.91 -1.09 -9.38
CA LEU A 60 -2.82 -2.05 -8.77
C LEU A 60 -4.22 -1.74 -9.25
N GLY A 61 -5.00 -2.76 -9.52
CA GLY A 61 -6.39 -2.57 -9.85
C GLY A 61 -7.00 -3.79 -10.50
N MET A 62 -8.28 -3.95 -10.25
CA MET A 62 -9.04 -5.07 -10.77
C MET A 62 -10.44 -4.59 -11.14
N ASN A 63 -10.89 -5.00 -12.31
CA ASN A 63 -12.28 -4.81 -12.73
C ASN A 63 -12.98 -6.17 -12.70
N THR A 64 -14.05 -6.25 -11.94
CA THR A 64 -14.79 -7.48 -11.72
C THR A 64 -16.28 -7.27 -12.02
N ASN A 65 -17.02 -8.37 -12.09
CA ASN A 65 -18.48 -8.32 -12.23
C ASN A 65 -19.22 -7.69 -11.05
N ILE A 66 -18.56 -7.56 -9.90
CA ILE A 66 -19.13 -6.96 -8.69
C ILE A 66 -18.71 -5.51 -8.49
N GLY A 67 -17.68 -5.03 -9.17
CA GLY A 67 -17.23 -3.65 -9.05
C GLY A 67 -15.94 -3.33 -9.78
N ASP A 68 -15.70 -2.04 -9.97
CA ASP A 68 -14.44 -1.49 -10.48
C ASP A 68 -13.57 -1.06 -9.31
N PHE A 69 -12.43 -1.75 -9.14
CA PHE A 69 -11.43 -1.49 -8.12
C PHE A 69 -10.12 -0.94 -8.72
N ALA A 70 -10.20 -0.22 -9.83
CA ALA A 70 -9.03 0.31 -10.51
C ALA A 70 -8.90 1.83 -10.42
N LYS A 71 -10.01 2.56 -10.44
CA LYS A 71 -10.02 4.03 -10.47
C LYS A 71 -10.68 4.61 -9.23
N GLY A 72 -10.17 5.77 -8.78
CA GLY A 72 -10.73 6.50 -7.66
C GLY A 72 -10.66 5.74 -6.33
N MET A 73 -9.71 4.83 -6.20
CA MET A 73 -9.52 4.05 -4.99
C MET A 73 -8.96 4.91 -3.86
N LYS A 74 -9.56 4.79 -2.70
CA LYS A 74 -9.13 5.45 -1.49
C LYS A 74 -8.57 4.43 -0.51
N LEU A 75 -7.37 4.70 0.02
CA LEU A 75 -6.80 3.91 1.10
C LEU A 75 -7.44 4.34 2.42
N THR A 76 -8.27 3.48 3.00
CA THR A 76 -9.00 3.76 4.25
C THR A 76 -8.25 3.33 5.49
N GLY A 77 -7.33 2.39 5.36
CA GLY A 77 -6.52 1.91 6.47
C GLY A 77 -5.46 0.92 6.02
N HIS A 78 -4.51 0.67 6.90
CA HIS A 78 -3.48 -0.35 6.70
C HIS A 78 -3.02 -0.90 8.04
N ALA A 79 -2.47 -2.11 8.01
CA ALA A 79 -1.86 -2.75 9.17
C ALA A 79 -0.65 -3.59 8.74
N VAL A 80 0.41 -3.59 9.54
CA VAL A 80 1.61 -4.40 9.32
C VAL A 80 1.73 -5.41 10.46
N THR A 81 1.88 -6.69 10.12
CA THR A 81 2.03 -7.78 11.08
C THR A 81 3.23 -8.64 10.68
N PRO A 82 4.17 -8.92 11.59
CA PRO A 82 5.25 -9.84 11.32
C PRO A 82 4.74 -11.29 11.24
N ILE A 83 5.29 -12.05 10.31
CA ILE A 83 5.07 -13.48 10.17
C ILE A 83 6.37 -14.21 10.44
N ASP A 84 6.32 -15.14 11.37
CA ASP A 84 7.42 -16.04 11.68
C ASP A 84 6.83 -17.45 11.84
N THR A 85 7.09 -18.32 10.89
CA THR A 85 6.54 -19.66 10.89
C THR A 85 7.54 -20.69 10.36
N VAL A 86 7.43 -21.88 10.88
CA VAL A 86 8.22 -23.03 10.43
C VAL A 86 7.26 -24.06 9.84
N TYR A 87 7.51 -24.46 8.62
CA TYR A 87 6.75 -25.51 7.99
C TYR A 87 7.65 -26.61 7.41
N HIS A 88 7.11 -27.78 7.25
CA HIS A 88 7.79 -28.92 6.69
C HIS A 88 7.26 -29.21 5.29
N GLN A 89 8.16 -29.48 4.37
CA GLN A 89 7.82 -29.92 3.04
C GLN A 89 8.45 -31.30 2.79
N ASP A 90 7.61 -32.22 2.41
CA ASP A 90 8.06 -33.56 2.03
C ASP A 90 8.58 -33.54 0.59
N ARG A 91 9.60 -34.36 0.31
CA ARG A 91 10.14 -34.63 -1.03
C ARG A 91 10.96 -33.49 -1.68
N ILE A 92 11.48 -32.56 -0.89
CA ILE A 92 12.43 -31.56 -1.37
C ILE A 92 13.71 -31.54 -0.54
N LYS A 93 14.78 -30.93 -1.09
CA LYS A 93 16.12 -30.90 -0.45
C LYS A 93 16.12 -30.29 0.95
N THR A 94 15.21 -29.34 1.20
CA THR A 94 15.06 -28.71 2.51
C THR A 94 13.70 -29.06 3.08
N SER A 95 13.66 -30.01 3.99
CA SER A 95 12.42 -30.48 4.60
C SER A 95 11.83 -29.51 5.62
N LYS A 96 12.66 -28.68 6.23
CA LYS A 96 12.24 -27.67 7.22
C LYS A 96 12.52 -26.27 6.70
N VAL A 97 11.48 -25.48 6.53
CA VAL A 97 11.57 -24.09 6.06
C VAL A 97 11.15 -23.16 7.18
N HIS A 98 12.05 -22.25 7.55
CA HIS A 98 11.73 -21.13 8.43
C HIS A 98 11.38 -19.92 7.56
N TYR A 99 10.12 -19.55 7.56
CA TYR A 99 9.60 -18.43 6.77
C TYR A 99 9.37 -17.22 7.65
N GLN A 100 10.05 -16.12 7.32
CA GLN A 100 9.90 -14.83 7.96
C GLN A 100 9.51 -13.79 6.92
N ALA A 101 8.49 -13.01 7.21
CA ALA A 101 8.00 -11.94 6.37
C ALA A 101 7.28 -10.87 7.20
N ASN A 102 7.06 -9.71 6.61
CA ASN A 102 6.11 -8.74 7.12
C ASN A 102 4.89 -8.71 6.20
N GLU A 103 3.73 -8.85 6.78
CA GLU A 103 2.45 -8.78 6.08
C GLU A 103 1.86 -7.39 6.21
N LEU A 104 1.59 -6.75 5.08
CA LEU A 104 0.87 -5.48 5.00
C LEU A 104 -0.52 -5.74 4.45
N ILE A 105 -1.53 -5.34 5.20
CA ILE A 105 -2.91 -5.32 4.74
C ILE A 105 -3.28 -3.88 4.41
N CYS A 106 -3.68 -3.62 3.17
CA CYS A 106 -4.19 -2.33 2.72
C CYS A 106 -5.70 -2.44 2.48
N ASN A 107 -6.45 -1.59 3.14
CA ASN A 107 -7.91 -1.52 2.96
C ASN A 107 -8.22 -0.40 1.97
N PHE A 108 -8.81 -0.75 0.84
CA PHE A 108 -9.22 0.19 -0.19
C PHE A 108 -10.75 0.26 -0.31
N GLU A 109 -11.23 1.42 -0.69
CA GLU A 109 -12.62 1.68 -0.99
C GLU A 109 -12.75 2.35 -2.35
N ASN A 110 -13.65 1.86 -3.20
CA ASN A 110 -13.93 2.48 -4.49
C ASN A 110 -14.94 3.64 -4.35
N PRO A 111 -15.17 4.44 -5.41
CA PRO A 111 -16.13 5.56 -5.36
C PRO A 111 -17.57 5.15 -5.05
N LYS A 112 -17.92 3.87 -5.24
CA LYS A 112 -19.24 3.32 -4.91
C LYS A 112 -19.37 2.82 -3.46
N GLY A 113 -18.32 2.97 -2.65
CA GLY A 113 -18.29 2.51 -1.27
C GLY A 113 -18.01 1.02 -1.10
N GLN A 114 -17.64 0.32 -2.16
CA GLN A 114 -17.25 -1.08 -2.10
C GLN A 114 -15.81 -1.20 -1.62
N LYS A 115 -15.54 -2.20 -0.79
CA LYS A 115 -14.25 -2.39 -0.14
C LYS A 115 -13.50 -3.59 -0.72
N ILE A 116 -12.19 -3.46 -0.79
CA ILE A 116 -11.28 -4.53 -1.14
C ILE A 116 -10.02 -4.44 -0.28
N ASP A 117 -9.54 -5.58 0.18
CA ASP A 117 -8.29 -5.66 0.91
C ASP A 117 -7.22 -6.26 0.01
N VAL A 118 -6.08 -5.62 -0.03
CA VAL A 118 -4.88 -6.13 -0.71
C VAL A 118 -3.86 -6.49 0.35
N VAL A 119 -3.44 -7.73 0.35
CA VAL A 119 -2.51 -8.28 1.33
C VAL A 119 -1.17 -8.50 0.66
N PHE A 120 -0.14 -7.80 1.13
CA PHE A 120 1.24 -7.96 0.68
C PHE A 120 2.04 -8.72 1.72
N ARG A 121 2.91 -9.60 1.28
CA ARG A 121 3.92 -10.23 2.11
C ARG A 121 5.29 -9.94 1.57
N VAL A 122 6.13 -9.34 2.39
CA VAL A 122 7.50 -8.98 2.05
C VAL A 122 8.44 -9.80 2.92
N SER A 123 9.12 -10.75 2.30
CA SER A 123 10.19 -11.53 2.94
C SER A 123 11.55 -10.88 2.70
N ASN A 124 12.64 -11.59 3.01
CA ASN A 124 13.98 -11.10 2.67
C ASN A 124 14.30 -11.21 1.17
N HIS A 125 13.58 -12.03 0.43
CA HIS A 125 13.91 -12.40 -0.94
C HIS A 125 12.77 -12.25 -1.93
N ASP A 126 11.55 -12.10 -1.46
CA ASP A 126 10.37 -12.05 -2.31
C ASP A 126 9.29 -11.10 -1.80
N VAL A 127 8.43 -10.69 -2.72
CA VAL A 127 7.20 -9.95 -2.45
C VAL A 127 6.06 -10.69 -3.15
N ALA A 128 5.03 -10.99 -2.40
CA ALA A 128 3.80 -11.58 -2.92
C ALA A 128 2.58 -10.75 -2.50
N PHE A 129 1.50 -10.77 -3.29
CA PHE A 129 0.24 -10.14 -2.91
C PHE A 129 -0.98 -10.95 -3.37
N ARG A 130 -2.09 -10.74 -2.70
CA ARG A 130 -3.39 -11.32 -2.99
C ARG A 130 -4.53 -10.36 -2.64
#